data_ee130f9ed8cc17bc0a18bcc1195cad7b
#
_entry.id   ee130f9ed8cc17bc0a18bcc1195cad7b
#
_cell.length_a   1.000
_cell.length_b   1.000
_cell.length_c   1.000
_cell.angle_alpha   90.00
_cell.angle_beta   90.00
_cell.angle_gamma   90.00
#
_symmetry.space_group_name_H-M   'P 1'
#
loop_
_entity.id
_entity.type
_entity.pdbx_description
1 polymer ?
#
loop_
_entity_poly.entity_id
_entity_poly.type
_entity_poly.pdbx_seq_one_letter_code
_entity_poly.pdbx_strand_id
1 'polypeptide(L)'
;MENKLKLSAYLFKNLYHIKRHQLGLFFSGRTAKNIFVSANTYNSVINEDFRHIDKNTMELLIKAKVLVPKEEDEFRSINIENQKILKKQRQYHSEHLYMSIQPTDKCQFACNYCGQEHNHAEISIDTIECLIKQIDIKLSAHDYQDMEIGWFGGEPLCALDKMRIINKHIKILTNKHKIKNLSHITTNGYILTPDVYRELKEQFNCRRIEITIDGDKEFHDKHRFTCSGKGTFVKLYNNLKSIVSSPYYDKTKCMITIRCNIDQSNIDGVIPLLHKLYNDGMQDKIRFYCACVVSWANNGAGDAKTWKIIGKKSTEYILYMLTHGFRTEILPHRSGPYICIGTMKESLMYDAYGNIYDCSETAYSTRYLGGPLHLGNIHNR
;
A
#
# COMPACT_ATOMS: atom_id res chain seq x y z
N MET A 1 -17.75 40.14 5.53
CA MET A 1 -17.58 38.73 5.20
C MET A 1 -17.68 37.83 6.43
N GLU A 2 -17.33 38.30 7.60
CA GLU A 2 -17.14 37.51 8.83
C GLU A 2 -18.42 36.86 9.37
N ASN A 3 -19.58 37.52 9.31
CA ASN A 3 -20.85 36.95 9.81
C ASN A 3 -21.46 35.85 8.92
N LYS A 4 -20.76 35.41 7.87
CA LYS A 4 -21.27 34.42 6.90
C LYS A 4 -20.56 33.07 6.98
N LEU A 5 -19.60 32.89 7.91
CA LEU A 5 -18.83 31.67 8.07
C LEU A 5 -19.16 30.98 9.41
N LYS A 6 -19.03 29.66 9.43
CA LYS A 6 -19.11 28.78 10.62
C LYS A 6 -17.99 27.73 10.56
N LEU A 7 -17.72 27.10 11.71
CA LEU A 7 -16.88 25.90 11.74
C LEU A 7 -17.57 24.74 11.00
N SER A 8 -16.80 23.99 10.22
CA SER A 8 -17.28 22.76 9.62
C SER A 8 -17.56 21.70 10.70
N ALA A 9 -18.61 20.92 10.52
CA ALA A 9 -18.95 19.79 11.39
C ALA A 9 -17.95 18.60 11.21
N TYR A 10 -17.17 18.58 10.12
CA TYR A 10 -16.24 17.49 9.76
C TYR A 10 -14.80 17.82 10.11
N LEU A 11 -14.58 18.30 11.35
CA LEU A 11 -13.26 18.68 11.86
C LEU A 11 -12.84 17.83 13.04
N PHE A 12 -11.59 17.39 13.04
CA PHE A 12 -10.86 17.14 14.28
C PHE A 12 -10.10 18.42 14.64
N LYS A 13 -10.19 18.82 15.90
CA LYS A 13 -9.58 20.04 16.41
C LYS A 13 -9.01 19.83 17.81
N ASN A 14 -7.82 20.32 18.04
CA ASN A 14 -7.18 20.24 19.37
C ASN A 14 -6.17 21.37 19.57
N LEU A 15 -6.01 21.78 20.82
CA LEU A 15 -4.97 22.71 21.26
C LEU A 15 -3.91 21.92 22.05
N TYR A 16 -2.72 21.85 21.49
CA TYR A 16 -1.60 21.12 22.07
C TYR A 16 -0.71 22.04 22.89
N HIS A 17 -0.27 21.55 24.04
CA HIS A 17 0.74 22.17 24.88
C HIS A 17 2.08 21.48 24.61
N ILE A 18 3.00 22.16 23.93
CA ILE A 18 4.31 21.64 23.57
C ILE A 18 5.37 22.49 24.27
N LYS A 19 5.94 21.96 25.36
CA LYS A 19 6.88 22.71 26.23
C LYS A 19 6.25 24.03 26.69
N ARG A 20 6.78 25.19 26.25
CA ARG A 20 6.28 26.52 26.61
C ARG A 20 5.34 27.13 25.58
N HIS A 21 5.00 26.38 24.52
CA HIS A 21 4.19 26.86 23.41
C HIS A 21 2.84 26.13 23.36
N GLN A 22 1.84 26.85 22.87
CA GLN A 22 0.54 26.28 22.57
C GLN A 22 0.35 26.33 21.03
N LEU A 23 -0.06 25.21 20.46
CA LEU A 23 -0.27 25.06 19.04
C LEU A 23 -1.65 24.48 18.75
N GLY A 24 -2.48 25.23 18.03
CA GLY A 24 -3.78 24.76 17.56
C GLY A 24 -3.65 23.92 16.31
N LEU A 25 -4.37 22.81 16.26
CA LEU A 25 -4.50 21.95 15.08
C LEU A 25 -5.96 21.88 14.66
N PHE A 26 -6.19 22.12 13.37
CA PHE A 26 -7.42 21.73 12.67
C PHE A 26 -7.08 20.68 11.61
N PHE A 27 -7.74 19.53 11.67
CA PHE A 27 -7.73 18.55 10.59
C PHE A 27 -9.10 18.48 9.96
N SER A 28 -9.18 18.78 8.67
CA SER A 28 -10.43 18.71 7.92
C SER A 28 -10.66 17.32 7.33
N GLY A 29 -11.68 16.62 7.77
CA GLY A 29 -12.11 15.35 7.20
C GLY A 29 -12.57 15.47 5.73
N ARG A 30 -12.99 16.66 5.29
CA ARG A 30 -13.42 16.92 3.89
C ARG A 30 -12.24 17.00 2.91
N THR A 31 -11.10 17.56 3.34
CA THR A 31 -9.96 17.82 2.45
C THR A 31 -8.72 17.02 2.83
N ALA A 32 -8.75 16.34 3.98
CA ALA A 32 -7.60 15.70 4.63
C ALA A 32 -6.41 16.67 4.85
N LYS A 33 -6.70 17.94 5.05
CA LYS A 33 -5.68 18.98 5.30
C LYS A 33 -5.53 19.26 6.77
N ASN A 34 -4.28 19.49 7.16
CA ASN A 34 -3.89 19.92 8.49
C ASN A 34 -3.53 21.39 8.44
N ILE A 35 -4.07 22.17 9.35
CA ILE A 35 -3.74 23.59 9.54
C ILE A 35 -3.27 23.76 10.97
N PHE A 36 -2.03 24.21 11.12
CA PHE A 36 -1.45 24.57 12.41
C PHE A 36 -1.54 26.09 12.56
N VAL A 37 -2.00 26.52 13.71
CA VAL A 37 -2.19 27.95 14.04
C VAL A 37 -1.73 28.24 15.46
N SER A 38 -1.50 29.53 15.78
CA SER A 38 -1.26 29.97 17.16
C SER A 38 -2.45 29.68 18.06
N ALA A 39 -2.24 29.62 19.39
CA ALA A 39 -3.31 29.46 20.35
C ALA A 39 -4.37 30.56 20.26
N ASN A 40 -3.94 31.80 20.01
CA ASN A 40 -4.87 32.93 19.86
C ASN A 40 -5.76 32.73 18.62
N THR A 41 -5.18 32.40 17.48
CA THR A 41 -5.95 32.09 16.25
C THR A 41 -6.87 30.89 16.45
N TYR A 42 -6.40 29.83 17.14
CA TYR A 42 -7.23 28.69 17.44
C TYR A 42 -8.47 29.08 18.25
N ASN A 43 -8.28 29.82 19.33
CA ASN A 43 -9.37 30.27 20.20
C ASN A 43 -10.33 31.22 19.45
N SER A 44 -9.82 32.13 18.62
CA SER A 44 -10.64 32.98 17.76
C SER A 44 -11.52 32.17 16.81
N VAL A 45 -10.94 31.16 16.16
CA VAL A 45 -11.68 30.25 15.26
C VAL A 45 -12.73 29.44 16.01
N ILE A 46 -12.42 28.90 17.19
CA ILE A 46 -13.37 28.14 18.01
C ILE A 46 -14.55 28.98 18.47
N ASN A 47 -14.28 30.23 18.81
CA ASN A 47 -15.30 31.18 19.29
C ASN A 47 -16.03 31.90 18.13
N GLU A 48 -15.74 31.55 16.88
CA GLU A 48 -16.27 32.20 15.66
C GLU A 48 -16.01 33.74 15.66
N ASP A 49 -14.94 34.19 16.30
CA ASP A 49 -14.49 35.58 16.27
C ASP A 49 -13.31 35.74 15.31
N PHE A 50 -13.60 36.12 14.09
CA PHE A 50 -12.63 36.17 12.99
C PHE A 50 -11.95 37.54 12.79
N ARG A 51 -12.29 38.55 13.61
CA ARG A 51 -11.85 39.96 13.45
C ARG A 51 -10.35 40.15 13.47
N HIS A 52 -9.62 39.28 14.17
CA HIS A 52 -8.18 39.38 14.37
C HIS A 52 -7.37 38.32 13.61
N ILE A 53 -8.02 37.61 12.70
CA ILE A 53 -7.36 36.60 11.88
C ILE A 53 -6.88 37.28 10.58
N ASP A 54 -5.60 37.16 10.30
CA ASP A 54 -5.03 37.72 9.08
C ASP A 54 -5.62 37.06 7.81
N LYS A 55 -5.57 37.79 6.70
CA LYS A 55 -6.19 37.38 5.45
C LYS A 55 -5.66 36.04 4.94
N ASN A 56 -4.34 35.79 5.04
CA ASN A 56 -3.72 34.57 4.53
C ASN A 56 -4.18 33.34 5.33
N THR A 57 -4.19 33.46 6.66
CA THR A 57 -4.71 32.41 7.54
C THR A 57 -6.19 32.15 7.28
N MET A 58 -6.99 33.21 7.09
CA MET A 58 -8.41 33.07 6.76
C MET A 58 -8.62 32.31 5.44
N GLU A 59 -7.88 32.65 4.39
CA GLU A 59 -7.92 31.96 3.10
C GLU A 59 -7.52 30.47 3.23
N LEU A 60 -6.50 30.16 4.03
CA LEU A 60 -6.10 28.78 4.30
C LEU A 60 -7.18 27.98 5.03
N LEU A 61 -7.83 28.56 6.05
CA LEU A 61 -8.92 27.93 6.79
C LEU A 61 -10.13 27.64 5.88
N ILE A 62 -10.50 28.57 5.02
CA ILE A 62 -11.58 28.40 4.03
C ILE A 62 -11.21 27.35 2.99
N LYS A 63 -10.01 27.43 2.42
CA LYS A 63 -9.52 26.47 1.41
C LYS A 63 -9.40 25.04 1.97
N ALA A 64 -9.06 24.91 3.24
CA ALA A 64 -9.02 23.63 3.93
C ALA A 64 -10.39 23.13 4.37
N LYS A 65 -11.47 23.92 4.20
CA LYS A 65 -12.80 23.60 4.72
C LYS A 65 -12.83 23.46 6.25
N VAL A 66 -12.00 24.20 6.95
CA VAL A 66 -12.10 24.42 8.39
C VAL A 66 -13.25 25.38 8.66
N LEU A 67 -13.30 26.47 7.89
CA LEU A 67 -14.41 27.42 7.84
C LEU A 67 -15.21 27.23 6.56
N VAL A 68 -16.52 27.22 6.71
CA VAL A 68 -17.49 27.03 5.62
C VAL A 68 -18.61 28.09 5.72
N PRO A 69 -19.33 28.40 4.63
CA PRO A 69 -20.48 29.30 4.68
C PRO A 69 -21.52 28.84 5.71
N LYS A 70 -22.12 29.75 6.47
CA LYS A 70 -23.16 29.43 7.48
C LYS A 70 -24.33 28.66 6.90
N GLU A 71 -24.73 29.01 5.69
CA GLU A 71 -25.87 28.41 4.99
C GLU A 71 -25.49 27.13 4.23
N GLU A 72 -24.21 26.68 4.31
CA GLU A 72 -23.80 25.47 3.61
C GLU A 72 -24.42 24.23 4.26
N ASP A 73 -25.20 23.47 3.45
CA ASP A 73 -25.49 22.07 3.74
C ASP A 73 -24.23 21.23 3.41
N GLU A 74 -23.44 20.99 4.45
CA GLU A 74 -22.17 20.29 4.31
C GLU A 74 -22.36 18.84 3.83
N PHE A 75 -23.41 18.16 4.26
CA PHE A 75 -23.68 16.78 3.83
C PHE A 75 -23.93 16.72 2.31
N ARG A 76 -24.76 17.63 1.81
CA ARG A 76 -25.01 17.75 0.36
C ARG A 76 -23.75 18.12 -0.41
N SER A 77 -22.96 19.06 0.11
CA SER A 77 -21.68 19.48 -0.49
C SER A 77 -20.68 18.33 -0.58
N ILE A 78 -20.54 17.54 0.50
CA ILE A 78 -19.68 16.36 0.55
C ILE A 78 -20.13 15.30 -0.47
N ASN A 79 -21.44 15.07 -0.58
CA ASN A 79 -21.96 14.13 -1.56
C ASN A 79 -21.62 14.56 -3.00
N ILE A 80 -21.78 15.85 -3.31
CA ILE A 80 -21.40 16.39 -4.63
C ILE A 80 -19.90 16.25 -4.87
N GLU A 81 -19.05 16.56 -3.86
CA GLU A 81 -17.60 16.39 -3.93
C GLU A 81 -17.22 14.93 -4.16
N ASN A 82 -17.85 14.00 -3.43
CA ASN A 82 -17.62 12.57 -3.58
C ASN A 82 -18.04 12.05 -4.96
N GLN A 83 -19.18 12.51 -5.52
CA GLN A 83 -19.59 12.15 -6.87
C GLN A 83 -18.56 12.61 -7.93
N LYS A 84 -17.98 13.81 -7.77
CA LYS A 84 -16.91 14.30 -8.64
C LYS A 84 -15.64 13.42 -8.55
N ILE A 85 -15.30 12.98 -7.34
CA ILE A 85 -14.16 12.09 -7.12
C ILE A 85 -14.43 10.72 -7.77
N LEU A 86 -15.61 10.15 -7.54
CA LEU A 86 -16.02 8.88 -8.15
C LEU A 86 -15.99 8.93 -9.68
N LYS A 87 -16.45 10.06 -10.27
CA LYS A 87 -16.36 10.25 -11.73
C LYS A 87 -14.92 10.24 -12.22
N LYS A 88 -14.01 10.95 -11.52
CA LYS A 88 -12.59 10.95 -11.86
C LYS A 88 -11.94 9.57 -11.66
N GLN A 89 -12.31 8.84 -10.61
CA GLN A 89 -11.85 7.48 -10.38
C GLN A 89 -12.29 6.53 -11.50
N ARG A 90 -13.56 6.60 -11.91
CA ARG A 90 -14.07 5.78 -13.02
C ARG A 90 -13.33 6.08 -14.34
N GLN A 91 -13.08 7.36 -14.63
CA GLN A 91 -12.28 7.76 -15.78
C GLN A 91 -10.86 7.20 -15.69
N TYR A 92 -10.20 7.38 -14.55
CA TYR A 92 -8.85 6.84 -14.31
C TYR A 92 -8.82 5.32 -14.56
N HIS A 93 -9.77 4.56 -13.98
CA HIS A 93 -9.82 3.11 -14.16
C HIS A 93 -10.11 2.68 -15.60
N SER A 94 -10.77 3.52 -16.41
CA SER A 94 -10.98 3.23 -17.84
C SER A 94 -9.73 3.49 -18.69
N GLU A 95 -8.78 4.25 -18.18
CA GLU A 95 -7.54 4.61 -18.87
C GLU A 95 -6.32 3.80 -18.41
N HIS A 96 -6.41 3.08 -17.26
CA HIS A 96 -5.32 2.35 -16.64
C HIS A 96 -5.73 0.91 -16.33
N LEU A 97 -5.04 -0.05 -16.94
CA LEU A 97 -5.28 -1.48 -16.69
C LEU A 97 -4.36 -1.96 -15.56
N TYR A 98 -4.94 -2.45 -14.47
CA TYR A 98 -4.19 -3.13 -13.42
C TYR A 98 -4.52 -4.63 -13.40
N MET A 99 -3.49 -5.47 -13.29
CA MET A 99 -3.66 -6.91 -13.14
C MET A 99 -2.71 -7.45 -12.06
N SER A 100 -3.23 -8.30 -11.17
CA SER A 100 -2.40 -9.06 -10.24
C SER A 100 -2.11 -10.43 -10.84
N ILE A 101 -0.84 -10.79 -10.97
CA ILE A 101 -0.40 -12.08 -11.46
C ILE A 101 0.37 -12.79 -10.36
N GLN A 102 -0.10 -13.98 -10.02
CA GLN A 102 0.48 -14.82 -8.99
C GLN A 102 1.05 -16.09 -9.65
N PRO A 103 2.32 -16.08 -10.08
CA PRO A 103 2.89 -17.11 -10.95
C PRO A 103 3.13 -18.44 -10.26
N THR A 104 3.04 -18.49 -8.93
CA THR A 104 3.27 -19.70 -8.14
C THR A 104 2.63 -19.59 -6.76
N ASP A 105 2.20 -20.74 -6.23
CA ASP A 105 1.86 -20.91 -4.82
C ASP A 105 3.07 -21.34 -3.97
N LYS A 106 4.23 -21.63 -4.60
CA LYS A 106 5.45 -21.98 -3.86
C LYS A 106 5.89 -20.85 -2.96
N CYS A 107 6.25 -21.19 -1.73
CA CYS A 107 6.95 -20.31 -0.83
C CYS A 107 7.97 -21.12 -0.03
N GLN A 108 9.18 -20.61 0.12
CA GLN A 108 10.20 -21.25 0.97
C GLN A 108 10.00 -20.94 2.45
N PHE A 109 9.01 -20.10 2.80
CA PHE A 109 8.63 -19.76 4.18
C PHE A 109 7.36 -20.49 4.60
N ALA A 110 7.24 -20.68 5.92
CA ALA A 110 6.07 -21.18 6.61
C ALA A 110 5.65 -20.17 7.69
N CYS A 111 5.29 -18.96 7.28
CA CYS A 111 4.89 -17.90 8.20
C CYS A 111 3.66 -18.33 9.02
N ASN A 112 3.70 -18.15 10.34
CA ASN A 112 2.66 -18.65 11.26
C ASN A 112 1.26 -18.05 11.05
N TYR A 113 1.17 -16.90 10.38
CA TYR A 113 -0.10 -16.22 10.07
C TYR A 113 -0.52 -16.37 8.60
N CYS A 114 0.25 -17.09 7.77
CA CYS A 114 -0.07 -17.23 6.36
C CYS A 114 -1.35 -18.05 6.17
N GLY A 115 -2.30 -17.49 5.43
CA GLY A 115 -3.55 -18.18 5.10
C GLY A 115 -3.54 -18.86 3.74
N GLN A 116 -2.40 -18.84 3.02
CA GLN A 116 -2.26 -19.49 1.71
C GLN A 116 -1.82 -20.95 1.85
N GLU A 117 -2.33 -21.77 0.96
CA GLU A 117 -1.93 -23.18 0.80
C GLU A 117 -0.81 -23.26 -0.24
N HIS A 118 0.26 -23.99 0.10
CA HIS A 118 1.46 -24.08 -0.73
C HIS A 118 1.63 -25.50 -1.29
N ASN A 119 1.12 -25.74 -2.51
CA ASN A 119 1.16 -27.04 -3.19
C ASN A 119 2.30 -27.16 -4.21
N HIS A 120 3.24 -26.18 -4.21
CA HIS A 120 4.39 -26.12 -5.11
C HIS A 120 4.06 -26.01 -6.60
N ALA A 121 2.87 -25.51 -6.95
CA ALA A 121 2.49 -25.27 -8.33
C ALA A 121 3.18 -24.03 -8.88
N GLU A 122 3.50 -24.07 -10.17
CA GLU A 122 3.91 -22.92 -10.98
C GLU A 122 2.96 -22.80 -12.16
N ILE A 123 2.74 -21.58 -12.62
CA ILE A 123 1.94 -21.31 -13.81
C ILE A 123 2.49 -22.06 -15.02
N SER A 124 1.63 -22.82 -15.70
CA SER A 124 2.00 -23.59 -16.88
C SER A 124 2.18 -22.67 -18.11
N ILE A 125 2.85 -23.18 -19.14
CA ILE A 125 2.99 -22.44 -20.40
C ILE A 125 1.61 -22.23 -21.04
N ASP A 126 0.73 -23.24 -21.03
CA ASP A 126 -0.63 -23.13 -21.57
C ASP A 126 -1.43 -22.02 -20.82
N THR A 127 -1.31 -21.95 -19.48
CA THR A 127 -1.94 -20.91 -18.70
C THR A 127 -1.37 -19.53 -19.04
N ILE A 128 -0.04 -19.43 -19.26
CA ILE A 128 0.60 -18.18 -19.71
C ILE A 128 0.05 -17.77 -21.08
N GLU A 129 -0.07 -18.67 -22.03
CA GLU A 129 -0.60 -18.39 -23.37
C GLU A 129 -2.05 -17.87 -23.29
N CYS A 130 -2.89 -18.54 -22.51
CA CYS A 130 -4.26 -18.06 -22.24
C CYS A 130 -4.28 -16.68 -21.61
N LEU A 131 -3.41 -16.42 -20.62
CA LEU A 131 -3.28 -15.12 -19.95
C LEU A 131 -2.89 -14.01 -20.94
N ILE A 132 -1.88 -14.26 -21.78
CA ILE A 132 -1.41 -13.30 -22.78
C ILE A 132 -2.50 -13.00 -23.81
N LYS A 133 -3.25 -14.01 -24.24
CA LYS A 133 -4.41 -13.84 -25.13
C LYS A 133 -5.49 -12.96 -24.48
N GLN A 134 -5.81 -13.18 -23.22
CA GLN A 134 -6.78 -12.36 -22.48
C GLN A 134 -6.30 -10.91 -22.34
N ILE A 135 -5.01 -10.70 -22.09
CA ILE A 135 -4.41 -9.36 -22.04
C ILE A 135 -4.55 -8.66 -23.40
N ASP A 136 -4.22 -9.33 -24.51
CA ASP A 136 -4.34 -8.75 -25.87
C ASP A 136 -5.79 -8.38 -26.20
N ILE A 137 -6.75 -9.23 -25.84
CA ILE A 137 -8.19 -8.93 -25.98
C ILE A 137 -8.57 -7.65 -25.21
N LYS A 138 -8.17 -7.54 -23.93
CA LYS A 138 -8.45 -6.36 -23.11
C LYS A 138 -7.83 -5.10 -23.68
N LEU A 139 -6.54 -5.17 -24.08
CA LEU A 139 -5.83 -4.02 -24.66
C LEU A 139 -6.39 -3.62 -26.03
N SER A 140 -7.00 -4.55 -26.77
CA SER A 140 -7.68 -4.25 -28.04
C SER A 140 -9.07 -3.67 -27.88
N ALA A 141 -9.72 -3.92 -26.73
CA ALA A 141 -11.09 -3.49 -26.47
C ALA A 141 -11.19 -2.06 -25.90
N HIS A 142 -10.09 -1.52 -25.36
CA HIS A 142 -10.08 -0.24 -24.65
C HIS A 142 -8.79 0.55 -24.92
N ASP A 143 -8.90 1.87 -24.96
CA ASP A 143 -7.76 2.81 -25.11
C ASP A 143 -7.08 3.07 -23.75
N TYR A 144 -6.24 2.13 -23.30
CA TYR A 144 -5.47 2.32 -22.09
C TYR A 144 -4.24 3.20 -22.32
N GLN A 145 -3.85 3.98 -21.31
CA GLN A 145 -2.61 4.77 -21.28
C GLN A 145 -1.43 3.95 -20.77
N ASP A 146 -1.70 3.05 -19.84
CA ASP A 146 -0.72 2.13 -19.28
C ASP A 146 -1.36 0.83 -18.76
N MET A 147 -0.48 -0.13 -18.52
CA MET A 147 -0.79 -1.40 -17.87
C MET A 147 0.18 -1.58 -16.70
N GLU A 148 -0.34 -1.84 -15.52
CA GLU A 148 0.48 -2.15 -14.34
C GLU A 148 0.24 -3.58 -13.88
N ILE A 149 1.34 -4.33 -13.65
CA ILE A 149 1.33 -5.69 -13.12
C ILE A 149 1.74 -5.69 -11.66
N GLY A 150 0.86 -6.19 -10.79
CA GLY A 150 1.19 -6.55 -9.42
C GLY A 150 1.65 -8.00 -9.34
N TRP A 151 2.93 -8.23 -9.07
CA TRP A 151 3.47 -9.57 -8.84
C TRP A 151 3.28 -9.96 -7.38
N PHE A 152 2.58 -11.04 -7.15
CA PHE A 152 2.25 -11.57 -5.82
C PHE A 152 2.25 -13.11 -5.83
N GLY A 153 1.66 -13.77 -4.82
CA GLY A 153 1.51 -15.23 -4.77
C GLY A 153 2.02 -15.81 -3.47
N GLY A 154 2.54 -17.03 -3.50
CA GLY A 154 3.29 -17.59 -2.39
C GLY A 154 4.58 -16.78 -2.19
N GLU A 155 5.59 -17.03 -3.01
CA GLU A 155 6.74 -16.15 -3.21
C GLU A 155 6.98 -16.00 -4.72
N PRO A 156 6.68 -14.85 -5.32
CA PRO A 156 6.77 -14.70 -6.78
C PRO A 156 8.19 -14.92 -7.33
N LEU A 157 9.22 -14.58 -6.58
CA LEU A 157 10.61 -14.81 -7.01
C LEU A 157 11.01 -16.29 -7.04
N CYS A 158 10.23 -17.20 -6.46
CA CYS A 158 10.41 -18.65 -6.66
C CYS A 158 10.09 -19.09 -8.10
N ALA A 159 9.32 -18.29 -8.85
CA ALA A 159 8.98 -18.52 -10.25
C ALA A 159 9.48 -17.38 -11.15
N LEU A 160 10.68 -16.84 -10.90
CA LEU A 160 11.25 -15.70 -11.62
C LEU A 160 11.41 -15.98 -13.13
N ASP A 161 11.70 -17.21 -13.51
CA ASP A 161 11.77 -17.66 -14.91
C ASP A 161 10.40 -17.55 -15.62
N LYS A 162 9.30 -17.93 -14.94
CA LYS A 162 7.94 -17.74 -15.45
C LYS A 162 7.57 -16.26 -15.54
N MET A 163 7.96 -15.47 -14.52
CA MET A 163 7.78 -14.01 -14.57
C MET A 163 8.50 -13.42 -15.79
N ARG A 164 9.71 -13.85 -16.11
CA ARG A 164 10.47 -13.40 -17.30
C ARG A 164 9.72 -13.70 -18.60
N ILE A 165 9.16 -14.90 -18.73
CA ILE A 165 8.37 -15.30 -19.90
C ILE A 165 7.15 -14.39 -20.03
N ILE A 166 6.35 -14.26 -18.98
CA ILE A 166 5.15 -13.41 -18.98
C ILE A 166 5.51 -11.95 -19.31
N ASN A 167 6.53 -11.40 -18.64
CA ASN A 167 6.95 -10.02 -18.85
C ASN A 167 7.44 -9.73 -20.27
N LYS A 168 8.12 -10.70 -20.91
CA LYS A 168 8.52 -10.60 -22.33
C LYS A 168 7.31 -10.43 -23.24
N HIS A 169 6.27 -11.24 -23.06
CA HIS A 169 5.05 -11.15 -23.83
C HIS A 169 4.27 -9.86 -23.56
N ILE A 170 4.17 -9.45 -22.30
CA ILE A 170 3.54 -8.17 -21.91
C ILE A 170 4.24 -6.99 -22.61
N LYS A 171 5.58 -6.97 -22.64
CA LYS A 171 6.32 -5.93 -23.38
C LYS A 171 5.98 -5.88 -24.86
N ILE A 172 5.84 -7.04 -25.48
CA ILE A 172 5.44 -7.12 -26.92
C ILE A 172 4.04 -6.50 -27.09
N LEU A 173 3.08 -6.86 -26.23
CA LEU A 173 1.72 -6.34 -26.31
C LEU A 173 1.65 -4.84 -26.00
N THR A 174 2.29 -4.37 -24.94
CA THR A 174 2.27 -2.95 -24.59
C THR A 174 2.95 -2.08 -25.67
N ASN A 175 4.00 -2.58 -26.32
CA ASN A 175 4.61 -1.91 -27.47
C ASN A 175 3.67 -1.90 -28.69
N LYS A 176 2.99 -3.02 -29.00
CA LYS A 176 1.97 -3.11 -30.06
C LYS A 176 0.87 -2.07 -29.85
N HIS A 177 0.37 -1.92 -28.65
CA HIS A 177 -0.68 -0.98 -28.28
C HIS A 177 -0.17 0.43 -27.91
N LYS A 178 1.14 0.67 -27.92
CA LYS A 178 1.80 1.97 -27.62
C LYS A 178 1.47 2.50 -26.23
N ILE A 179 1.32 1.63 -25.25
CA ILE A 179 1.05 1.96 -23.86
C ILE A 179 2.26 1.71 -22.96
N LYS A 180 2.28 2.31 -21.78
CA LYS A 180 3.36 2.09 -20.80
C LYS A 180 3.16 0.76 -20.08
N ASN A 181 4.24 0.00 -19.91
CA ASN A 181 4.28 -1.16 -19.03
C ASN A 181 4.91 -0.78 -17.70
N LEU A 182 4.19 -1.01 -16.60
CA LEU A 182 4.62 -0.76 -15.23
C LEU A 182 4.46 -2.03 -14.39
N SER A 183 5.24 -2.15 -13.32
CA SER A 183 4.98 -3.22 -12.36
C SER A 183 5.35 -2.84 -10.92
N HIS A 184 4.88 -3.65 -9.99
CA HIS A 184 5.37 -3.72 -8.61
C HIS A 184 5.35 -5.17 -8.13
N ILE A 185 6.05 -5.45 -7.03
CA ILE A 185 6.16 -6.79 -6.47
C ILE A 185 6.09 -6.76 -4.95
N THR A 186 5.38 -7.72 -4.37
CA THR A 186 5.45 -8.05 -2.95
C THR A 186 6.21 -9.36 -2.80
N THR A 187 7.28 -9.34 -2.02
CA THR A 187 8.19 -10.49 -1.84
C THR A 187 8.63 -10.62 -0.38
N ASN A 188 9.00 -11.82 0.02
CA ASN A 188 9.63 -12.05 1.31
C ASN A 188 11.10 -11.59 1.37
N GLY A 189 11.69 -11.20 0.23
CA GLY A 189 13.04 -10.66 0.15
C GLY A 189 14.18 -11.68 0.25
N TYR A 190 13.90 -12.96 0.47
CA TYR A 190 14.92 -13.98 0.71
C TYR A 190 15.78 -14.29 -0.51
N ILE A 191 15.21 -14.20 -1.70
CA ILE A 191 15.88 -14.42 -3.00
C ILE A 191 16.30 -13.08 -3.64
N LEU A 192 15.79 -11.96 -3.15
CA LEU A 192 16.01 -10.64 -3.72
C LEU A 192 17.46 -10.17 -3.50
N THR A 193 18.31 -10.37 -4.50
CA THR A 193 19.70 -9.89 -4.53
C THR A 193 19.81 -8.54 -5.25
N PRO A 194 20.96 -7.81 -5.19
CA PRO A 194 21.16 -6.60 -5.99
C PRO A 194 20.94 -6.80 -7.50
N ASP A 195 21.33 -7.96 -8.06
CA ASP A 195 21.10 -8.26 -9.47
C ASP A 195 19.63 -8.50 -9.79
N VAL A 196 18.88 -9.21 -8.93
CA VAL A 196 17.42 -9.38 -9.07
C VAL A 196 16.73 -8.03 -8.94
N TYR A 197 17.14 -7.17 -8.00
CA TYR A 197 16.61 -5.81 -7.89
C TYR A 197 16.84 -5.02 -9.18
N ARG A 198 18.05 -5.05 -9.74
CA ARG A 198 18.38 -4.41 -11.02
C ARG A 198 17.50 -4.93 -12.14
N GLU A 199 17.35 -6.24 -12.27
CA GLU A 199 16.50 -6.88 -13.27
C GLU A 199 15.03 -6.42 -13.15
N LEU A 200 14.46 -6.46 -11.94
CA LEU A 200 13.10 -6.00 -11.70
C LEU A 200 12.92 -4.52 -12.08
N LYS A 201 13.86 -3.66 -11.68
CA LYS A 201 13.82 -2.23 -12.01
C LYS A 201 13.92 -1.99 -13.52
N GLU A 202 14.86 -2.65 -14.22
CA GLU A 202 15.20 -2.32 -15.60
C GLU A 202 14.42 -3.16 -16.62
N GLN A 203 14.19 -4.45 -16.31
CA GLN A 203 13.51 -5.34 -17.25
C GLN A 203 12.01 -5.41 -16.99
N PHE A 204 11.56 -5.30 -15.76
CA PHE A 204 10.12 -5.34 -15.43
C PHE A 204 9.50 -3.97 -15.27
N ASN A 205 10.25 -2.88 -15.43
CA ASN A 205 9.81 -1.51 -15.11
C ASN A 205 9.15 -1.42 -13.72
N CYS A 206 9.72 -2.17 -12.77
CA CYS A 206 9.21 -2.23 -11.40
C CYS A 206 9.47 -0.91 -10.69
N ARG A 207 8.40 -0.29 -10.16
CA ARG A 207 8.46 1.00 -9.47
C ARG A 207 8.46 0.88 -7.96
N ARG A 208 8.02 -0.25 -7.44
CA ARG A 208 7.95 -0.52 -6.01
C ARG A 208 8.20 -1.99 -5.74
N ILE A 209 9.08 -2.24 -4.79
CA ILE A 209 9.29 -3.58 -4.21
C ILE A 209 8.88 -3.50 -2.75
N GLU A 210 7.88 -4.26 -2.36
CA GLU A 210 7.46 -4.40 -0.98
C GLU A 210 8.10 -5.66 -0.38
N ILE A 211 8.83 -5.46 0.73
CA ILE A 211 9.50 -6.54 1.45
C ILE A 211 8.89 -6.64 2.85
N THR A 212 8.50 -7.85 3.27
CA THR A 212 7.92 -8.05 4.60
C THR A 212 9.00 -8.37 5.64
N ILE A 213 9.10 -7.52 6.69
CA ILE A 213 10.00 -7.71 7.84
C ILE A 213 9.21 -7.44 9.12
N ASP A 214 8.94 -8.47 9.92
CA ASP A 214 7.98 -8.44 11.03
C ASP A 214 8.66 -8.21 12.40
N GLY A 215 9.45 -7.16 12.49
CA GLY A 215 10.22 -6.81 13.68
C GLY A 215 11.72 -7.08 13.50
N ASP A 216 12.50 -6.92 14.57
CA ASP A 216 13.90 -7.30 14.57
C ASP A 216 14.08 -8.83 14.49
N LYS A 217 15.33 -9.31 14.53
CA LYS A 217 15.64 -10.73 14.30
C LYS A 217 14.84 -11.68 15.20
N GLU A 218 14.72 -11.36 16.47
CA GLU A 218 14.08 -12.25 17.44
C GLU A 218 12.58 -12.40 17.15
N PHE A 219 11.89 -11.30 16.90
CA PHE A 219 10.47 -11.29 16.60
C PHE A 219 10.18 -11.79 15.19
N HIS A 220 10.97 -11.35 14.20
CA HIS A 220 10.80 -11.78 12.82
C HIS A 220 10.92 -13.30 12.66
N ASP A 221 11.97 -13.90 13.21
CA ASP A 221 12.25 -15.32 13.04
C ASP A 221 11.22 -16.23 13.74
N LYS A 222 10.46 -15.71 14.72
CA LYS A 222 9.31 -16.41 15.32
C LYS A 222 8.06 -16.37 14.43
N HIS A 223 7.94 -15.34 13.60
CA HIS A 223 6.81 -15.14 12.69
C HIS A 223 7.05 -15.74 11.31
N ARG A 224 8.27 -15.54 10.80
CA ARG A 224 8.64 -15.84 9.41
C ARG A 224 9.90 -16.70 9.37
N PHE A 225 9.68 -17.99 9.31
CA PHE A 225 10.72 -19.02 9.23
C PHE A 225 10.59 -19.80 7.94
N THR A 226 11.66 -20.51 7.55
CA THR A 226 11.62 -21.43 6.40
C THR A 226 10.75 -22.65 6.68
N CYS A 227 10.32 -23.36 5.63
CA CYS A 227 9.63 -24.66 5.80
C CYS A 227 10.43 -25.67 6.63
N SER A 228 11.77 -25.51 6.74
CA SER A 228 12.65 -26.31 7.62
C SER A 228 12.81 -25.74 9.04
N GLY A 229 12.05 -24.71 9.42
CA GLY A 229 12.07 -24.10 10.75
C GLY A 229 13.26 -23.14 11.00
N LYS A 230 14.05 -22.79 9.98
CA LYS A 230 15.21 -21.89 10.14
C LYS A 230 14.76 -20.42 10.08
N GLY A 231 15.39 -19.57 10.91
CA GLY A 231 15.20 -18.11 10.85
C GLY A 231 15.59 -17.52 9.50
N THR A 232 14.90 -16.46 9.10
CA THR A 232 15.04 -15.86 7.76
C THR A 232 15.56 -14.43 7.78
N PHE A 233 15.51 -13.75 8.92
CA PHE A 233 15.87 -12.35 9.08
C PHE A 233 17.26 -12.00 8.55
N VAL A 234 18.27 -12.75 8.96
CA VAL A 234 19.67 -12.41 8.63
C VAL A 234 19.89 -12.36 7.13
N LYS A 235 19.38 -13.36 6.39
CA LYS A 235 19.57 -13.42 4.94
C LYS A 235 18.81 -12.29 4.23
N LEU A 236 17.53 -12.12 4.53
CA LEU A 236 16.74 -11.09 3.86
C LEU A 236 17.22 -9.67 4.22
N TYR A 237 17.62 -9.43 5.46
CA TYR A 237 18.14 -8.14 5.90
C TYR A 237 19.48 -7.80 5.23
N ASN A 238 20.37 -8.79 5.09
CA ASN A 238 21.62 -8.63 4.36
C ASN A 238 21.38 -8.35 2.87
N ASN A 239 20.39 -9.00 2.25
CA ASN A 239 19.97 -8.69 0.88
C ASN A 239 19.50 -7.24 0.78
N LEU A 240 18.60 -6.79 1.67
CA LEU A 240 18.16 -5.40 1.71
C LEU A 240 19.32 -4.42 1.82
N LYS A 241 20.24 -4.67 2.77
CA LYS A 241 21.43 -3.84 2.98
C LYS A 241 22.32 -3.78 1.73
N SER A 242 22.56 -4.93 1.11
CA SER A 242 23.35 -5.02 -0.12
C SER A 242 22.69 -4.26 -1.28
N ILE A 243 21.36 -4.32 -1.41
CA ILE A 243 20.63 -3.60 -2.46
C ILE A 243 20.75 -2.09 -2.26
N VAL A 244 20.41 -1.57 -1.07
CA VAL A 244 20.42 -0.11 -0.81
C VAL A 244 21.82 0.51 -0.81
N SER A 245 22.86 -0.32 -0.72
CA SER A 245 24.27 0.08 -0.85
C SER A 245 24.84 -0.15 -2.25
N SER A 246 24.09 -0.79 -3.14
CA SER A 246 24.56 -1.09 -4.49
C SER A 246 24.44 0.14 -5.41
N PRO A 247 25.28 0.23 -6.47
CA PRO A 247 25.15 1.29 -7.48
C PRO A 247 23.85 1.19 -8.30
N TYR A 248 23.16 0.07 -8.22
CA TYR A 248 21.89 -0.15 -8.92
C TYR A 248 20.70 0.47 -8.21
N TYR A 249 20.83 0.78 -6.92
CA TYR A 249 19.71 1.28 -6.13
C TYR A 249 19.34 2.72 -6.51
N ASP A 250 18.11 2.90 -6.93
CA ASP A 250 17.53 4.21 -7.27
C ASP A 250 16.10 4.30 -6.72
N LYS A 251 15.97 4.92 -5.55
CA LYS A 251 14.68 5.09 -4.87
C LYS A 251 13.67 5.95 -5.65
N THR A 252 14.12 6.70 -6.66
CA THR A 252 13.23 7.53 -7.49
C THR A 252 12.59 6.72 -8.61
N LYS A 253 13.24 5.63 -9.04
CA LYS A 253 12.76 4.73 -10.09
C LYS A 253 12.09 3.49 -9.53
N CYS A 254 12.68 2.88 -8.49
CA CYS A 254 12.16 1.66 -7.87
C CYS A 254 12.32 1.73 -6.34
N MET A 255 11.28 2.14 -5.64
CA MET A 255 11.29 2.32 -4.19
C MET A 255 11.15 0.99 -3.47
N ILE A 256 12.01 0.74 -2.49
CA ILE A 256 11.79 -0.34 -1.52
C ILE A 256 10.89 0.17 -0.40
N THR A 257 9.86 -0.61 -0.12
CA THR A 257 8.94 -0.38 1.00
C THR A 257 9.02 -1.58 1.95
N ILE A 258 9.28 -1.34 3.21
CA ILE A 258 9.22 -2.37 4.25
C ILE A 258 7.82 -2.37 4.83
N ARG A 259 7.16 -3.51 4.71
CA ARG A 259 5.90 -3.82 5.39
C ARG A 259 6.23 -4.61 6.66
N CYS A 260 5.80 -4.16 7.81
CA CYS A 260 5.90 -4.89 9.06
C CYS A 260 4.50 -5.36 9.46
N ASN A 261 4.23 -6.66 9.29
CA ASN A 261 2.98 -7.24 9.77
C ASN A 261 3.08 -7.44 11.28
N ILE A 262 2.13 -6.88 12.01
CA ILE A 262 2.16 -6.84 13.46
C ILE A 262 0.92 -7.47 14.10
N ASP A 263 1.16 -8.21 15.14
CA ASP A 263 0.17 -8.70 16.09
C ASP A 263 0.69 -8.53 17.53
N GLN A 264 0.03 -9.13 18.53
CA GLN A 264 0.43 -9.00 19.93
C GLN A 264 1.79 -9.62 20.22
N SER A 265 2.23 -10.59 19.44
CA SER A 265 3.47 -11.35 19.71
C SER A 265 4.72 -10.65 19.22
N ASN A 266 4.62 -9.70 18.26
CA ASN A 266 5.77 -9.01 17.69
C ASN A 266 5.71 -7.47 17.75
N ILE A 267 4.69 -6.92 18.35
CA ILE A 267 4.49 -5.46 18.44
C ILE A 267 5.68 -4.74 19.08
N ASP A 268 6.38 -5.35 20.01
CA ASP A 268 7.56 -4.77 20.67
C ASP A 268 8.84 -4.90 19.81
N GLY A 269 8.81 -5.67 18.73
CA GLY A 269 9.93 -5.81 17.77
C GLY A 269 10.02 -4.68 16.75
N VAL A 270 9.02 -3.78 16.67
CA VAL A 270 8.97 -2.70 15.67
C VAL A 270 10.03 -1.64 15.93
N ILE A 271 10.12 -1.11 17.16
CA ILE A 271 11.11 -0.08 17.49
C ILE A 271 12.55 -0.61 17.35
N PRO A 272 12.90 -1.82 17.83
CA PRO A 272 14.22 -2.41 17.57
C PRO A 272 14.55 -2.52 16.06
N LEU A 273 13.57 -2.91 15.23
CA LEU A 273 13.77 -2.93 13.77
C LEU A 273 14.03 -1.53 13.21
N LEU A 274 13.21 -0.53 13.58
CA LEU A 274 13.41 0.86 13.15
C LEU A 274 14.77 1.40 13.58
N HIS A 275 15.20 1.12 14.82
CA HIS A 275 16.51 1.49 15.31
C HIS A 275 17.64 0.85 14.50
N LYS A 276 17.50 -0.43 14.15
CA LYS A 276 18.47 -1.12 13.31
C LYS A 276 18.53 -0.51 11.89
N LEU A 277 17.39 -0.22 11.27
CA LEU A 277 17.32 0.43 9.96
C LEU A 277 17.97 1.83 9.98
N TYR A 278 17.74 2.59 11.05
CA TYR A 278 18.37 3.89 11.26
C TYR A 278 19.89 3.80 11.40
N ASN A 279 20.38 2.90 12.25
CA ASN A 279 21.82 2.71 12.46
C ASN A 279 22.56 2.24 11.19
N ASP A 280 21.86 1.52 10.32
CA ASP A 280 22.40 1.10 9.01
C ASP A 280 22.20 2.18 7.90
N GLY A 281 21.71 3.39 8.25
CA GLY A 281 21.57 4.54 7.34
C GLY A 281 20.53 4.32 6.24
N MET A 282 19.42 3.62 6.55
CA MET A 282 18.37 3.30 5.57
C MET A 282 17.14 4.21 5.65
N GLN A 283 17.03 5.04 6.70
CA GLN A 283 15.81 5.80 7.03
C GLN A 283 15.30 6.70 5.89
N ASP A 284 16.18 7.28 5.10
CA ASP A 284 15.80 8.13 3.96
C ASP A 284 15.78 7.39 2.61
N LYS A 285 16.27 6.14 2.60
CA LYS A 285 16.38 5.30 1.40
C LYS A 285 15.15 4.45 1.14
N ILE A 286 14.44 4.03 2.19
CA ILE A 286 13.29 3.15 2.12
C ILE A 286 12.03 3.85 2.63
N ARG A 287 10.86 3.25 2.35
CA ARG A 287 9.61 3.52 3.08
C ARG A 287 9.37 2.42 4.10
N PHE A 288 8.70 2.75 5.20
CA PHE A 288 8.32 1.81 6.24
C PHE A 288 6.89 2.04 6.68
N TYR A 289 6.12 0.97 6.85
CA TYR A 289 4.81 1.03 7.49
C TYR A 289 4.49 -0.28 8.22
N CYS A 290 3.60 -0.19 9.20
CA CYS A 290 3.05 -1.33 9.91
C CYS A 290 1.67 -1.68 9.36
N ALA A 291 1.39 -2.97 9.26
CA ALA A 291 0.08 -3.51 8.92
C ALA A 291 -0.33 -4.54 9.99
N CYS A 292 -1.60 -4.48 10.43
CA CYS A 292 -2.11 -5.52 11.32
C CYS A 292 -2.22 -6.86 10.57
N VAL A 293 -1.84 -7.95 11.25
CA VAL A 293 -2.16 -9.30 10.78
C VAL A 293 -3.68 -9.46 10.77
N VAL A 294 -4.22 -9.97 9.67
CA VAL A 294 -5.65 -10.20 9.45
C VAL A 294 -5.88 -11.63 9.00
N SER A 295 -6.92 -12.26 9.55
CA SER A 295 -7.28 -13.63 9.20
C SER A 295 -8.09 -13.69 7.90
N TRP A 296 -7.44 -13.50 6.76
CA TRP A 296 -8.10 -13.57 5.45
C TRP A 296 -8.66 -14.95 5.12
N ALA A 297 -7.92 -16.00 5.44
CA ALA A 297 -8.35 -17.38 5.23
C ALA A 297 -9.08 -18.00 6.43
N ASN A 298 -9.50 -17.19 7.41
CA ASN A 298 -10.15 -17.66 8.64
C ASN A 298 -9.28 -18.65 9.45
N ASN A 299 -7.97 -18.43 9.43
CA ASN A 299 -6.97 -19.26 10.13
C ASN A 299 -6.75 -18.85 11.60
N GLY A 300 -7.56 -17.93 12.12
CA GLY A 300 -7.46 -17.42 13.49
C GLY A 300 -6.36 -16.38 13.71
N ALA A 301 -5.61 -16.00 12.67
CA ALA A 301 -4.60 -14.97 12.79
C ALA A 301 -5.22 -13.57 12.96
N GLY A 302 -4.72 -12.81 13.94
CA GLY A 302 -5.21 -11.47 14.26
C GLY A 302 -6.55 -11.45 15.03
N ASP A 303 -6.67 -10.55 15.98
CA ASP A 303 -7.90 -10.33 16.74
C ASP A 303 -8.22 -8.85 16.93
N ALA A 304 -9.46 -8.55 17.39
CA ALA A 304 -9.91 -7.18 17.63
C ALA A 304 -9.13 -6.46 18.75
N LYS A 305 -8.55 -7.21 19.71
CA LYS A 305 -7.73 -6.63 20.78
C LYS A 305 -6.43 -6.10 20.22
N THR A 306 -5.85 -6.80 19.26
CA THR A 306 -4.63 -6.40 18.53
C THR A 306 -4.79 -5.02 17.90
N TRP A 307 -5.90 -4.74 17.23
CA TRP A 307 -6.15 -3.43 16.60
C TRP A 307 -6.11 -2.27 17.60
N LYS A 308 -6.68 -2.47 18.79
CA LYS A 308 -6.69 -1.43 19.86
C LYS A 308 -5.29 -1.16 20.41
N ILE A 309 -4.49 -2.20 20.60
CA ILE A 309 -3.11 -2.08 21.08
C ILE A 309 -2.23 -1.42 20.03
N ILE A 310 -2.33 -1.86 18.77
CA ILE A 310 -1.59 -1.29 17.63
C ILE A 310 -1.93 0.19 17.46
N GLY A 311 -3.20 0.58 17.57
CA GLY A 311 -3.60 2.00 17.50
C GLY A 311 -2.89 2.89 18.51
N LYS A 312 -2.61 2.39 19.72
CA LYS A 312 -1.82 3.09 20.73
C LYS A 312 -0.33 3.13 20.38
N LYS A 313 0.22 2.00 19.97
CA LYS A 313 1.64 1.86 19.62
C LYS A 313 2.01 2.56 18.30
N SER A 314 1.09 2.70 17.38
CA SER A 314 1.34 3.37 16.09
C SER A 314 1.81 4.82 16.27
N THR A 315 1.31 5.53 17.29
CA THR A 315 1.80 6.88 17.62
C THR A 315 3.28 6.87 18.02
N GLU A 316 3.70 5.89 18.82
CA GLU A 316 5.10 5.72 19.24
C GLU A 316 5.99 5.46 18.00
N TYR A 317 5.56 4.57 17.11
CA TYR A 317 6.30 4.27 15.88
C TYR A 317 6.41 5.49 14.96
N ILE A 318 5.32 6.22 14.77
CA ILE A 318 5.30 7.45 13.96
C ILE A 318 6.24 8.49 14.55
N LEU A 319 6.19 8.71 15.87
CA LEU A 319 7.08 9.67 16.54
C LEU A 319 8.56 9.26 16.40
N TYR A 320 8.87 7.96 16.54
CA TYR A 320 10.21 7.45 16.32
C TYR A 320 10.67 7.73 14.87
N MET A 321 9.85 7.37 13.90
CA MET A 321 10.16 7.57 12.48
C MET A 321 10.41 9.05 12.14
N LEU A 322 9.56 9.95 12.66
CA LEU A 322 9.70 11.39 12.44
C LEU A 322 10.99 11.95 13.02
N THR A 323 11.29 11.59 14.26
CA THR A 323 12.47 12.10 14.97
C THR A 323 13.78 11.56 14.40
N HIS A 324 13.73 10.45 13.65
CA HIS A 324 14.89 9.79 13.04
C HIS A 324 14.94 9.94 11.50
N GLY A 325 14.10 10.80 10.91
CA GLY A 325 14.17 11.14 9.50
C GLY A 325 13.67 10.07 8.54
N PHE A 326 12.83 9.13 9.01
CA PHE A 326 12.14 8.19 8.12
C PHE A 326 11.07 8.92 7.30
N ARG A 327 10.89 8.46 6.07
CA ARG A 327 9.76 8.90 5.23
C ARG A 327 8.50 8.17 5.67
N THR A 328 7.60 8.87 6.32
CA THR A 328 6.33 8.32 6.78
C THR A 328 5.16 9.25 6.44
N GLU A 329 4.03 8.67 6.17
CA GLU A 329 2.76 9.38 6.04
C GLU A 329 2.10 9.44 7.42
N ILE A 330 2.08 10.63 8.01
CA ILE A 330 1.69 10.80 9.42
C ILE A 330 0.19 10.90 9.58
N LEU A 331 -0.49 11.47 8.61
CA LEU A 331 -1.88 11.87 8.71
C LEU A 331 -2.68 11.26 7.58
N PRO A 332 -3.95 10.95 7.83
CA PRO A 332 -4.83 10.47 6.78
C PRO A 332 -4.80 11.41 5.58
N HIS A 333 -4.67 10.87 4.41
CA HIS A 333 -4.82 11.59 3.16
C HIS A 333 -6.12 11.16 2.48
N ARG A 334 -6.64 12.01 1.62
CA ARG A 334 -7.80 11.64 0.82
C ARG A 334 -7.40 10.50 -0.12
N SER A 335 -8.16 9.42 -0.12
CA SER A 335 -7.88 8.27 -0.99
C SER A 335 -7.67 8.73 -2.43
N GLY A 336 -6.59 8.23 -3.04
CA GLY A 336 -6.37 8.37 -4.46
C GLY A 336 -7.40 7.60 -5.29
N PRO A 337 -7.23 7.53 -6.61
CA PRO A 337 -8.14 6.79 -7.49
C PRO A 337 -8.15 5.28 -7.22
N TYR A 338 -7.14 4.75 -6.55
CA TYR A 338 -7.05 3.33 -6.17
C TYR A 338 -7.57 3.11 -4.76
N ILE A 339 -8.56 2.23 -4.61
CA ILE A 339 -8.99 1.71 -3.31
C ILE A 339 -8.49 0.27 -3.19
N CYS A 340 -8.93 -0.61 -4.09
CA CYS A 340 -8.42 -1.98 -4.22
C CYS A 340 -8.80 -2.54 -5.60
N ILE A 341 -8.21 -3.68 -5.96
CA ILE A 341 -8.48 -4.37 -7.24
C ILE A 341 -9.97 -4.64 -7.45
N GLY A 342 -10.70 -5.06 -6.41
CA GLY A 342 -12.14 -5.38 -6.49
C GLY A 342 -13.05 -4.17 -6.76
N THR A 343 -12.53 -2.94 -6.71
CA THR A 343 -13.27 -1.72 -7.04
C THR A 343 -12.91 -1.16 -8.42
N MET A 344 -11.95 -1.77 -9.09
CA MET A 344 -11.43 -1.33 -10.39
C MET A 344 -12.05 -2.15 -11.51
N LYS A 345 -12.71 -1.48 -12.45
CA LYS A 345 -13.26 -2.14 -13.62
C LYS A 345 -12.14 -2.83 -14.42
N GLU A 346 -12.37 -4.05 -14.88
CA GLU A 346 -11.45 -4.86 -15.68
C GLU A 346 -10.16 -5.32 -14.97
N SER A 347 -9.93 -4.89 -13.73
CA SER A 347 -8.75 -5.30 -12.96
C SER A 347 -9.03 -6.64 -12.28
N LEU A 348 -8.19 -7.63 -12.57
CA LEU A 348 -8.39 -9.01 -12.12
C LEU A 348 -7.08 -9.59 -11.57
N MET A 349 -7.23 -10.62 -10.74
CA MET A 349 -6.12 -11.42 -10.28
C MET A 349 -6.15 -12.81 -10.95
N TYR A 350 -4.98 -13.29 -11.34
CA TYR A 350 -4.76 -14.58 -11.96
C TYR A 350 -3.76 -15.39 -11.15
N ASP A 351 -4.13 -16.61 -10.76
CA ASP A 351 -3.23 -17.50 -10.04
C ASP A 351 -2.53 -18.52 -10.95
N ALA A 352 -1.66 -19.34 -10.37
CA ALA A 352 -0.88 -20.33 -11.12
C ALA A 352 -1.72 -21.44 -11.74
N TYR A 353 -2.93 -21.66 -11.24
CA TYR A 353 -3.89 -22.67 -11.77
C TYR A 353 -4.80 -22.09 -12.85
N GLY A 354 -4.65 -20.82 -13.20
CA GLY A 354 -5.50 -20.11 -14.14
C GLY A 354 -6.83 -19.62 -13.52
N ASN A 355 -7.01 -19.72 -12.22
CA ASN A 355 -8.20 -19.16 -11.58
C ASN A 355 -8.16 -17.64 -11.61
N ILE A 356 -9.34 -17.05 -11.72
CA ILE A 356 -9.55 -15.60 -11.85
C ILE A 356 -10.37 -15.14 -10.63
N TYR A 357 -9.88 -14.07 -9.99
CA TYR A 357 -10.54 -13.48 -8.83
C TYR A 357 -10.58 -11.95 -8.98
N ASP A 358 -11.49 -11.30 -8.24
CA ASP A 358 -11.54 -9.85 -8.12
C ASP A 358 -10.83 -9.32 -6.85
N CYS A 359 -10.19 -10.21 -6.07
CA CYS A 359 -9.45 -9.86 -4.88
C CYS A 359 -8.10 -10.57 -4.85
N SER A 360 -7.00 -9.86 -4.66
CA SER A 360 -5.65 -10.42 -4.61
C SER A 360 -5.36 -11.26 -3.36
N GLU A 361 -6.16 -11.14 -2.32
CA GLU A 361 -6.00 -11.86 -1.06
C GLU A 361 -6.64 -13.26 -1.06
N THR A 362 -7.33 -13.63 -2.14
CA THR A 362 -8.12 -14.87 -2.20
C THR A 362 -7.39 -16.05 -2.82
N ALA A 363 -6.29 -15.81 -3.54
CA ALA A 363 -5.54 -16.88 -4.18
C ALA A 363 -4.93 -17.87 -3.17
N TYR A 364 -4.84 -19.11 -3.63
CA TYR A 364 -4.22 -20.20 -2.87
C TYR A 364 -4.88 -20.45 -1.51
N SER A 365 -6.18 -20.24 -1.45
CA SER A 365 -7.01 -20.62 -0.32
C SER A 365 -8.27 -21.33 -0.82
N THR A 366 -8.42 -22.59 -0.45
CA THR A 366 -9.59 -23.42 -0.84
C THR A 366 -10.91 -22.81 -0.41
N ARG A 367 -10.90 -22.00 0.65
CA ARG A 367 -12.08 -21.27 1.14
C ARG A 367 -12.77 -20.41 0.06
N TYR A 368 -12.00 -19.81 -0.85
CA TYR A 368 -12.53 -18.88 -1.84
C TYR A 368 -12.81 -19.54 -3.19
N LEU A 369 -12.35 -20.77 -3.41
CA LEU A 369 -12.57 -21.49 -4.66
C LEU A 369 -14.07 -21.78 -4.84
N GLY A 370 -14.63 -21.37 -5.98
CA GLY A 370 -16.08 -21.49 -6.25
C GLY A 370 -16.96 -20.50 -5.50
N GLY A 371 -16.38 -19.62 -4.65
CA GLY A 371 -17.11 -18.60 -3.91
C GLY A 371 -17.37 -17.31 -4.74
N PRO A 372 -18.02 -16.29 -4.14
CA PRO A 372 -18.41 -15.05 -4.84
C PRO A 372 -17.26 -14.25 -5.46
N LEU A 373 -16.04 -14.38 -4.92
CA LEU A 373 -14.85 -13.69 -5.38
C LEU A 373 -14.09 -14.47 -6.47
N HIS A 374 -14.47 -15.75 -6.72
CA HIS A 374 -13.91 -16.59 -7.78
C HIS A 374 -14.72 -16.44 -9.06
N LEU A 375 -14.17 -15.77 -10.04
CA LEU A 375 -14.85 -15.40 -11.29
C LEU A 375 -14.76 -16.47 -12.39
N GLY A 376 -14.09 -17.59 -12.10
CA GLY A 376 -13.91 -18.70 -13.02
C GLY A 376 -12.44 -19.05 -13.29
N ASN A 377 -12.20 -19.75 -14.37
CA ASN A 377 -10.85 -20.17 -14.78
C ASN A 377 -10.58 -19.76 -16.22
N ILE A 378 -9.35 -19.37 -16.50
CA ILE A 378 -8.92 -18.79 -17.80
C ILE A 378 -9.04 -19.80 -18.96
N HIS A 379 -8.96 -21.11 -18.67
CA HIS A 379 -9.11 -22.17 -19.66
C HIS A 379 -10.55 -22.39 -20.11
N ASN A 380 -11.53 -21.87 -19.37
CA ASN A 380 -12.96 -22.05 -19.62
C ASN A 380 -13.62 -20.76 -20.19
N ARG A 381 -12.82 -19.81 -20.67
CA ARG A 381 -13.29 -18.52 -21.21
C ARG A 381 -13.00 -18.35 -22.67
#